data_d6571e51da483d2b69657a60bc136216
#
_entry.id   d6571e51da483d2b69657a60bc136216
#
_cell.length_a   1.000
_cell.length_b   1.000
_cell.length_c   1.000
_cell.angle_alpha   90.00
_cell.angle_beta   90.00
_cell.angle_gamma   90.00
#
_symmetry.space_group_name_H-M   'P 1'
#
loop_
_entity.id
_entity.type
_entity.pdbx_description
1 polymer ?
#
loop_
_entity_poly.entity_id
_entity_poly.type
_entity_poly.pdbx_seq_one_letter_code
_entity_poly.pdbx_strand_id
1 'polypeptide(L)'
;MRKCLLAVQGPLQFIAGLIALEWYGHVKHDSSDSEVVLLIYDLSVPTEVEKSLEEAILSLAAVRRWKSIVFVSAAEMSRMMRRRYPDSIDELRSAIGEPTFEEIAIMRDYSGAGSPLILNAYPDAVKITYGDSFGLVGNESELRFRWSWSLKSGRSLLKAIVRKVLLGSPKRFSFDAAVLTLPIDWSGSYLSEIQLLVPPRGFALAILKECGACLSELNSYCQILLDGAHDPYVILLSTLSDSQLMSSEDEIDLYVSLIRQTVPRGSTVFLKPHPRGEINVLTSVMKRIGSEYSFQVIDDSRFSRLPIELWRLLIEECRIVAVYSTCCLNLNYFYGKEVILPLNESNIRQYVYPKRIASVVKGNAMNLESLNRLKEWDGKSPVWRAAADGL
;
A
#
# COMPACT_ATOMS: atom_id res chain seq x y z
N MET A 1 -5.18 -27.92 -10.83
CA MET A 1 -5.12 -26.89 -9.78
C MET A 1 -3.96 -25.98 -10.16
N ARG A 2 -4.22 -24.67 -10.36
CA ARG A 2 -3.23 -23.69 -10.84
C ARG A 2 -2.19 -23.41 -9.74
N LYS A 3 -0.94 -23.24 -10.13
CA LYS A 3 0.14 -22.84 -9.20
C LYS A 3 0.34 -21.33 -9.27
N CYS A 4 0.07 -20.64 -8.18
CA CYS A 4 0.11 -19.19 -8.12
C CYS A 4 1.11 -18.69 -7.05
N LEU A 5 1.74 -17.56 -7.32
CA LEU A 5 2.56 -16.81 -6.37
C LEU A 5 1.86 -15.49 -6.03
N LEU A 6 1.58 -15.27 -4.75
CA LEU A 6 1.17 -13.97 -4.24
C LEU A 6 2.35 -13.33 -3.52
N ALA A 7 2.90 -12.25 -4.06
CA ALA A 7 4.03 -11.54 -3.53
C ALA A 7 3.62 -10.21 -2.90
N VAL A 8 3.89 -10.01 -1.60
CA VAL A 8 3.37 -8.89 -0.79
C VAL A 8 4.45 -8.21 0.04
N GLN A 9 4.29 -6.91 0.29
CA GLN A 9 5.20 -6.08 1.08
C GLN A 9 4.50 -5.34 2.24
N GLY A 10 3.28 -5.73 2.59
CA GLY A 10 2.54 -5.14 3.69
C GLY A 10 1.11 -5.67 3.81
N PRO A 11 0.44 -5.42 4.95
CA PRO A 11 -0.89 -5.97 5.23
C PRO A 11 -1.99 -5.53 4.24
N LEU A 12 -2.03 -4.25 3.85
CA LEU A 12 -3.00 -3.77 2.85
C LEU A 12 -2.72 -4.38 1.47
N GLN A 13 -1.43 -4.56 1.13
CA GLN A 13 -1.04 -5.22 -0.11
C GLN A 13 -1.43 -6.70 -0.11
N PHE A 14 -1.34 -7.38 1.04
CA PHE A 14 -1.84 -8.73 1.19
C PHE A 14 -3.32 -8.83 0.83
N ILE A 15 -4.15 -7.95 1.39
CA ILE A 15 -5.60 -7.93 1.12
C ILE A 15 -5.87 -7.63 -0.37
N ALA A 16 -5.24 -6.59 -0.91
CA ALA A 16 -5.42 -6.22 -2.31
C ALA A 16 -4.94 -7.32 -3.27
N GLY A 17 -3.83 -7.98 -2.93
CA GLY A 17 -3.28 -9.09 -3.70
C GLY A 17 -4.17 -10.34 -3.66
N LEU A 18 -4.75 -10.63 -2.50
CA LEU A 18 -5.73 -11.72 -2.36
C LEU A 18 -6.98 -11.47 -3.20
N ILE A 19 -7.54 -10.25 -3.12
CA ILE A 19 -8.66 -9.81 -3.95
C ILE A 19 -8.31 -9.99 -5.44
N ALA A 20 -7.10 -9.56 -5.83
CA ALA A 20 -6.66 -9.61 -7.21
C ALA A 20 -6.55 -11.05 -7.73
N LEU A 21 -5.89 -11.91 -6.98
CA LEU A 21 -5.65 -13.29 -7.39
C LEU A 21 -6.97 -14.07 -7.50
N GLU A 22 -7.87 -13.92 -6.53
CA GLU A 22 -9.16 -14.61 -6.54
C GLU A 22 -10.07 -14.07 -7.65
N TRP A 23 -10.12 -12.74 -7.84
CA TRP A 23 -10.93 -12.15 -8.90
C TRP A 23 -10.41 -12.50 -10.29
N TYR A 24 -9.10 -12.46 -10.49
CA TYR A 24 -8.48 -12.88 -11.74
C TYR A 24 -8.80 -14.34 -12.05
N GLY A 25 -8.67 -15.22 -11.05
CA GLY A 25 -9.04 -16.64 -11.18
C GLY A 25 -10.50 -16.83 -11.57
N HIS A 26 -11.41 -16.10 -10.94
CA HIS A 26 -12.82 -16.14 -11.24
C HIS A 26 -13.12 -15.70 -12.70
N VAL A 27 -12.52 -14.60 -13.15
CA VAL A 27 -12.77 -14.05 -14.49
C VAL A 27 -12.14 -14.90 -15.60
N LYS A 28 -10.97 -15.50 -15.36
CA LYS A 28 -10.19 -16.18 -16.41
C LYS A 28 -10.41 -17.68 -16.45
N HIS A 29 -10.74 -18.30 -15.34
CA HIS A 29 -10.74 -19.76 -15.21
C HIS A 29 -12.05 -20.33 -14.68
N ASP A 30 -13.04 -19.47 -14.44
CA ASP A 30 -14.31 -19.87 -13.83
C ASP A 30 -14.16 -20.64 -12.48
N SER A 31 -12.99 -20.53 -11.87
CA SER A 31 -12.61 -21.23 -10.64
C SER A 31 -11.56 -20.45 -9.86
N SER A 32 -11.72 -20.41 -8.56
CA SER A 32 -10.70 -19.92 -7.62
C SER A 32 -9.71 -21.01 -7.17
N ASP A 33 -9.87 -22.26 -7.62
CA ASP A 33 -9.02 -23.37 -7.20
C ASP A 33 -7.58 -23.19 -7.63
N SER A 34 -6.71 -22.87 -6.67
CA SER A 34 -5.28 -22.67 -6.88
C SER A 34 -4.46 -23.12 -5.68
N GLU A 35 -3.28 -23.64 -5.96
CA GLU A 35 -2.20 -23.79 -4.97
C GLU A 35 -1.42 -22.48 -4.90
N VAL A 36 -1.57 -21.74 -3.81
CA VAL A 36 -0.94 -20.43 -3.68
C VAL A 36 0.25 -20.51 -2.73
N VAL A 37 1.40 -20.02 -3.18
CA VAL A 37 2.54 -19.67 -2.33
C VAL A 37 2.43 -18.20 -1.98
N LEU A 38 2.47 -17.87 -0.70
CA LEU A 38 2.55 -16.49 -0.22
C LEU A 38 4.03 -16.13 0.00
N LEU A 39 4.50 -15.15 -0.74
CA LEU A 39 5.83 -14.56 -0.57
C LEU A 39 5.72 -13.20 0.10
N ILE A 40 6.20 -13.10 1.33
CA ILE A 40 6.38 -11.84 2.06
C ILE A 40 7.81 -11.40 1.82
N TYR A 41 8.02 -10.24 1.22
CA TYR A 41 9.37 -9.85 0.81
C TYR A 41 9.62 -8.34 0.97
N ASP A 42 10.89 -7.99 1.16
CA ASP A 42 11.43 -6.61 1.07
C ASP A 42 10.51 -5.56 1.73
N LEU A 43 10.24 -5.74 3.01
CA LEU A 43 9.31 -4.85 3.73
C LEU A 43 9.81 -3.41 3.81
N SER A 44 11.12 -3.17 3.51
CA SER A 44 11.75 -1.83 3.38
C SER A 44 11.46 -0.89 4.55
N VAL A 45 11.57 -1.41 5.77
CA VAL A 45 11.32 -0.71 7.03
C VAL A 45 12.46 -0.98 8.02
N PRO A 46 12.60 -0.21 9.11
CA PRO A 46 13.52 -0.56 10.19
C PRO A 46 13.28 -1.98 10.73
N THR A 47 14.34 -2.66 11.16
CA THR A 47 14.27 -4.08 11.57
C THR A 47 13.24 -4.33 12.68
N GLU A 48 13.07 -3.39 13.60
CA GLU A 48 12.08 -3.49 14.68
C GLU A 48 10.64 -3.49 14.14
N VAL A 49 10.42 -2.81 13.02
CA VAL A 49 9.11 -2.73 12.36
C VAL A 49 8.87 -3.93 11.44
N GLU A 50 9.93 -4.49 10.85
CA GLU A 50 9.85 -5.61 9.90
C GLU A 50 9.14 -6.81 10.51
N LYS A 51 9.54 -7.21 11.71
CA LYS A 51 8.93 -8.34 12.42
C LYS A 51 7.46 -8.14 12.72
N SER A 52 7.06 -6.96 13.20
CA SER A 52 5.65 -6.66 13.50
C SER A 52 4.80 -6.55 12.25
N LEU A 53 5.36 -6.14 11.10
CA LEU A 53 4.67 -6.20 9.81
C LEU A 53 4.51 -7.63 9.31
N GLU A 54 5.54 -8.45 9.43
CA GLU A 54 5.46 -9.88 9.11
C GLU A 54 4.37 -10.56 9.94
N GLU A 55 4.36 -10.37 11.25
CA GLU A 55 3.34 -10.91 12.17
C GLU A 55 1.93 -10.46 11.77
N ALA A 56 1.75 -9.20 11.38
CA ALA A 56 0.46 -8.68 10.92
C ALA A 56 0.01 -9.36 9.61
N ILE A 57 0.92 -9.60 8.66
CA ILE A 57 0.60 -10.31 7.42
C ILE A 57 0.28 -11.78 7.72
N LEU A 58 1.04 -12.44 8.58
CA LEU A 58 0.80 -13.83 8.98
C LEU A 58 -0.55 -14.01 9.67
N SER A 59 -0.96 -13.05 10.51
CA SER A 59 -2.29 -13.06 11.14
C SER A 59 -3.41 -12.99 10.09
N LEU A 60 -3.24 -12.18 9.05
CA LEU A 60 -4.18 -12.10 7.93
C LEU A 60 -4.12 -13.34 7.05
N ALA A 61 -2.96 -13.97 6.91
CA ALA A 61 -2.79 -15.17 6.09
C ALA A 61 -3.62 -16.36 6.59
N ALA A 62 -4.07 -16.36 7.84
CA ALA A 62 -5.01 -17.36 8.37
C ALA A 62 -6.35 -17.43 7.61
N VAL A 63 -6.68 -16.42 6.79
CA VAL A 63 -7.91 -16.38 5.99
C VAL A 63 -7.98 -17.43 4.88
N ARG A 64 -6.83 -17.95 4.43
CA ARG A 64 -6.74 -18.95 3.37
C ARG A 64 -5.77 -20.07 3.72
N ARG A 65 -5.90 -21.19 3.03
CA ARG A 65 -4.88 -22.23 3.04
C ARG A 65 -3.83 -21.92 1.99
N TRP A 66 -2.58 -21.89 2.42
CA TRP A 66 -1.42 -21.65 1.57
C TRP A 66 -0.69 -22.98 1.35
N LYS A 67 -0.12 -23.16 0.16
CA LYS A 67 0.83 -24.27 -0.09
C LYS A 67 2.05 -24.10 0.80
N SER A 68 2.59 -22.90 0.83
CA SER A 68 3.65 -22.46 1.73
C SER A 68 3.59 -20.95 1.94
N ILE A 69 4.16 -20.50 3.05
CA ILE A 69 4.41 -19.09 3.31
C ILE A 69 5.92 -18.91 3.41
N VAL A 70 6.48 -18.03 2.59
CA VAL A 70 7.91 -17.78 2.50
C VAL A 70 8.17 -16.32 2.87
N PHE A 71 9.12 -16.10 3.76
CA PHE A 71 9.59 -14.77 4.10
C PHE A 71 11.01 -14.56 3.57
N VAL A 72 11.20 -13.46 2.84
CA VAL A 72 12.52 -13.00 2.38
C VAL A 72 12.72 -11.57 2.87
N SER A 73 13.56 -11.42 3.88
CA SER A 73 13.84 -10.12 4.50
C SER A 73 14.43 -9.11 3.51
N ALA A 74 14.33 -7.83 3.82
CA ALA A 74 14.96 -6.76 3.03
C ALA A 74 16.47 -6.94 2.93
N ALA A 75 17.12 -7.46 3.99
CA ALA A 75 18.54 -7.75 4.00
C ALA A 75 18.90 -8.90 3.05
N GLU A 76 18.13 -9.98 3.03
CA GLU A 76 18.33 -11.13 2.12
C GLU A 76 18.06 -10.72 0.67
N MET A 77 16.98 -10.01 0.40
CA MET A 77 16.69 -9.49 -0.93
C MET A 77 17.82 -8.58 -1.42
N SER A 78 18.30 -7.68 -0.57
CA SER A 78 19.44 -6.80 -0.89
C SER A 78 20.74 -7.60 -1.13
N ARG A 79 20.98 -8.68 -0.40
CA ARG A 79 22.11 -9.58 -0.60
C ARG A 79 22.03 -10.28 -1.95
N MET A 80 20.88 -10.87 -2.28
CA MET A 80 20.63 -11.50 -3.58
C MET A 80 20.89 -10.52 -4.72
N MET A 81 20.39 -9.31 -4.64
CA MET A 81 20.55 -8.26 -5.66
C MET A 81 22.00 -7.79 -5.89
N ARG A 82 22.92 -8.12 -4.98
CA ARG A 82 24.37 -7.82 -5.13
C ARG A 82 25.13 -8.92 -5.88
N ARG A 83 24.54 -10.09 -6.10
CA ARG A 83 25.13 -11.20 -6.82
C ARG A 83 24.92 -11.08 -8.33
N ARG A 84 25.51 -12.00 -9.09
CA ARG A 84 25.20 -12.14 -10.51
C ARG A 84 23.73 -12.51 -10.67
N TYR A 85 23.11 -11.93 -11.68
CA TYR A 85 21.66 -12.01 -11.82
C TYR A 85 21.13 -13.45 -11.93
N PRO A 86 21.76 -14.39 -12.70
CA PRO A 86 21.35 -15.79 -12.71
C PRO A 86 21.43 -16.45 -11.33
N ASP A 87 22.53 -16.21 -10.59
CA ASP A 87 22.73 -16.78 -9.26
C ASP A 87 21.68 -16.26 -8.26
N SER A 88 21.27 -15.00 -8.42
CA SER A 88 20.21 -14.38 -7.60
C SER A 88 18.84 -15.01 -7.87
N ILE A 89 18.56 -15.33 -9.13
CA ILE A 89 17.32 -16.01 -9.55
C ILE A 89 17.27 -17.41 -8.94
N ASP A 90 18.35 -18.17 -9.03
CA ASP A 90 18.40 -19.53 -8.52
C ASP A 90 18.31 -19.56 -6.99
N GLU A 91 18.92 -18.61 -6.30
CA GLU A 91 18.80 -18.44 -4.85
C GLU A 91 17.36 -18.11 -4.45
N LEU A 92 16.67 -17.18 -5.16
CA LEU A 92 15.27 -16.84 -4.89
C LEU A 92 14.35 -18.04 -5.15
N ARG A 93 14.53 -18.76 -6.27
CA ARG A 93 13.74 -19.97 -6.55
C ARG A 93 13.93 -21.05 -5.48
N SER A 94 15.16 -21.22 -5.02
CA SER A 94 15.47 -22.14 -3.93
C SER A 94 14.80 -21.75 -2.63
N ALA A 95 14.77 -20.45 -2.31
CA ALA A 95 14.10 -19.93 -1.12
C ALA A 95 12.57 -20.11 -1.18
N ILE A 96 11.97 -19.90 -2.36
CA ILE A 96 10.53 -20.09 -2.58
C ILE A 96 10.16 -21.59 -2.63
N GLY A 97 11.06 -22.43 -3.08
CA GLY A 97 10.87 -23.88 -3.12
C GLY A 97 10.05 -24.39 -4.30
N GLU A 98 9.68 -23.51 -5.25
CA GLU A 98 8.89 -23.86 -6.43
C GLU A 98 9.64 -23.52 -7.73
N PRO A 99 9.72 -24.46 -8.68
CA PRO A 99 10.43 -24.22 -9.94
C PRO A 99 9.66 -23.34 -10.92
N THR A 100 8.34 -23.40 -10.89
CA THR A 100 7.46 -22.68 -11.83
C THR A 100 6.16 -22.26 -11.17
N PHE A 101 5.60 -21.17 -11.67
CA PHE A 101 4.23 -20.71 -11.42
C PHE A 101 3.53 -20.47 -12.73
N GLU A 102 2.21 -20.64 -12.74
CA GLU A 102 1.35 -20.27 -13.87
C GLU A 102 1.00 -18.78 -13.78
N GLU A 103 0.82 -18.27 -12.56
CA GLU A 103 0.43 -16.88 -12.30
C GLU A 103 1.25 -16.28 -11.16
N ILE A 104 1.59 -15.00 -11.30
CA ILE A 104 2.24 -14.20 -10.26
C ILE A 104 1.45 -12.92 -10.05
N ALA A 105 0.92 -12.75 -8.85
CA ALA A 105 0.34 -11.49 -8.42
C ALA A 105 1.37 -10.70 -7.61
N ILE A 106 1.72 -9.50 -8.07
CA ILE A 106 2.72 -8.65 -7.45
C ILE A 106 2.34 -7.18 -7.56
N MET A 107 2.51 -6.43 -6.49
CA MET A 107 2.25 -4.99 -6.50
C MET A 107 3.47 -4.26 -7.03
N ARG A 108 3.29 -3.44 -8.09
CA ARG A 108 4.31 -2.60 -8.73
C ARG A 108 5.52 -3.37 -9.25
N ASP A 109 5.89 -3.11 -10.46
CA ASP A 109 6.99 -3.84 -11.11
C ASP A 109 8.39 -3.31 -10.80
N TYR A 110 8.53 -1.99 -10.53
CA TYR A 110 9.86 -1.35 -10.55
C TYR A 110 10.17 -0.48 -9.33
N SER A 111 9.29 -0.42 -8.35
CA SER A 111 9.49 0.45 -7.18
C SER A 111 10.32 -0.17 -6.04
N GLY A 112 10.88 -1.34 -6.24
CA GLY A 112 11.73 -2.02 -5.26
C GLY A 112 12.75 -2.91 -5.93
N ALA A 113 13.76 -3.32 -5.19
CA ALA A 113 14.80 -4.22 -5.71
C ALA A 113 14.26 -5.63 -5.96
N GLY A 114 13.25 -6.06 -5.19
CA GLY A 114 12.74 -7.43 -5.21
C GLY A 114 11.84 -7.76 -6.38
N SER A 115 10.94 -6.83 -6.78
CA SER A 115 9.96 -7.12 -7.83
C SER A 115 10.57 -7.55 -9.16
N PRO A 116 11.60 -6.87 -9.71
CA PRO A 116 12.26 -7.33 -10.93
C PRO A 116 12.90 -8.70 -10.78
N LEU A 117 13.45 -9.04 -9.63
CA LEU A 117 14.05 -10.34 -9.39
C LEU A 117 12.99 -11.45 -9.40
N ILE A 118 11.85 -11.22 -8.72
CA ILE A 118 10.72 -12.16 -8.69
C ILE A 118 10.16 -12.41 -10.10
N LEU A 119 9.91 -11.33 -10.86
CA LEU A 119 9.38 -11.45 -12.23
C LEU A 119 10.34 -12.18 -13.17
N ASN A 120 11.64 -12.02 -12.98
CA ASN A 120 12.65 -12.72 -13.78
C ASN A 120 12.89 -14.16 -13.31
N ALA A 121 12.61 -14.47 -12.07
CA ALA A 121 12.68 -15.84 -11.58
C ALA A 121 11.64 -16.73 -12.28
N TYR A 122 10.53 -16.15 -12.72
CA TYR A 122 9.43 -16.90 -13.34
C TYR A 122 8.96 -16.20 -14.65
N PRO A 123 9.79 -16.24 -15.71
CA PRO A 123 9.54 -15.46 -16.93
C PRO A 123 8.28 -15.87 -17.68
N ASP A 124 7.88 -17.13 -17.59
CA ASP A 124 6.77 -17.70 -18.36
C ASP A 124 5.42 -17.61 -17.63
N ALA A 125 5.42 -17.17 -16.36
CA ALA A 125 4.19 -16.98 -15.61
C ALA A 125 3.41 -15.76 -16.14
N VAL A 126 2.08 -15.84 -16.10
CA VAL A 126 1.19 -14.68 -16.28
C VAL A 126 1.44 -13.69 -15.13
N LYS A 127 1.66 -12.44 -15.47
CA LYS A 127 2.02 -11.38 -14.53
C LYS A 127 0.86 -10.45 -14.27
N ILE A 128 0.38 -10.46 -13.05
CA ILE A 128 -0.76 -9.68 -12.59
C ILE A 128 -0.25 -8.59 -11.64
N THR A 129 -0.40 -7.32 -12.00
CA THR A 129 -0.20 -6.25 -11.02
C THR A 129 -1.49 -5.96 -10.28
N TYR A 130 -1.36 -5.55 -9.03
CA TYR A 130 -2.51 -5.22 -8.20
C TYR A 130 -2.26 -4.00 -7.32
N GLY A 131 -3.31 -3.40 -6.79
CA GLY A 131 -3.19 -2.32 -5.83
C GLY A 131 -4.46 -1.51 -5.62
N ASP A 132 -4.31 -0.48 -4.79
CA ASP A 132 -5.36 0.49 -4.46
C ASP A 132 -5.59 1.52 -5.57
N SER A 133 -5.18 1.23 -6.78
CA SER A 133 -5.30 2.13 -7.92
C SER A 133 -4.43 3.40 -7.81
N PHE A 134 -4.48 4.13 -6.73
CA PHE A 134 -3.85 5.44 -6.60
C PHE A 134 -2.33 5.37 -6.57
N GLY A 135 -1.78 4.42 -5.87
CA GLY A 135 -0.34 4.18 -5.82
C GLY A 135 0.27 3.81 -7.19
N LEU A 136 -0.55 3.26 -8.08
CA LEU A 136 -0.14 2.90 -9.44
C LEU A 136 -0.20 4.12 -10.39
N VAL A 137 -1.23 4.98 -10.29
CA VAL A 137 -1.37 6.19 -11.14
C VAL A 137 -0.41 7.31 -10.73
N GLY A 138 -0.29 7.56 -9.44
CA GLY A 138 0.55 8.66 -8.92
C GLY A 138 2.03 8.51 -9.23
N ASN A 139 2.49 7.28 -9.48
CA ASN A 139 3.89 6.93 -9.76
C ASN A 139 4.12 6.52 -11.22
N GLU A 140 3.30 6.96 -12.15
CA GLU A 140 3.46 6.63 -13.59
C GLU A 140 4.86 6.97 -14.12
N SER A 141 5.49 8.03 -13.62
CA SER A 141 6.88 8.40 -13.96
C SER A 141 7.91 7.39 -13.45
N GLU A 142 7.60 6.65 -12.36
CA GLU A 142 8.44 5.58 -11.82
C GLU A 142 8.19 4.27 -12.54
N LEU A 143 6.97 4.03 -12.99
CA LEU A 143 6.57 2.83 -13.72
C LEU A 143 7.05 2.88 -15.18
N ARG A 144 7.03 4.04 -15.80
CA ARG A 144 7.82 4.29 -17.01
C ARG A 144 9.25 4.52 -16.55
N PHE A 145 10.02 3.47 -16.37
CA PHE A 145 11.46 3.60 -16.21
C PHE A 145 12.03 4.34 -17.44
N ARG A 146 11.84 5.66 -17.44
CA ARG A 146 12.69 6.52 -18.25
C ARG A 146 14.07 6.37 -17.66
N TRP A 147 14.95 5.76 -18.43
CA TRP A 147 16.36 6.06 -18.35
C TRP A 147 16.49 7.58 -18.48
N SER A 148 16.14 8.30 -17.43
CA SER A 148 16.65 9.64 -17.31
C SER A 148 18.15 9.43 -17.12
N TRP A 149 18.85 9.55 -18.19
CA TRP A 149 20.27 9.82 -18.19
C TRP A 149 20.44 11.18 -17.51
N SER A 150 20.13 11.22 -16.22
CA SER A 150 20.58 12.29 -15.38
C SER A 150 22.10 12.14 -15.40
N LEU A 151 22.73 12.97 -16.21
CA LEU A 151 24.18 13.14 -16.34
C LEU A 151 24.80 13.59 -14.99
N LYS A 152 24.42 12.95 -13.89
CA LYS A 152 25.05 13.09 -12.59
C LYS A 152 26.33 12.28 -12.61
N SER A 153 27.40 12.94 -13.08
CA SER A 153 28.80 12.51 -13.11
C SER A 153 29.11 11.23 -13.91
N GLY A 154 30.08 11.28 -14.81
CA GLY A 154 30.54 10.13 -15.61
C GLY A 154 30.98 8.91 -14.79
N ARG A 155 31.31 9.09 -13.50
CA ARG A 155 31.62 8.00 -12.57
C ARG A 155 30.42 7.13 -12.22
N SER A 156 29.21 7.69 -12.15
CA SER A 156 27.99 6.89 -11.85
C SER A 156 27.54 6.07 -13.06
N LEU A 157 27.76 6.59 -14.27
CA LEU A 157 27.50 5.92 -15.54
C LEU A 157 28.42 4.71 -15.72
N LEU A 158 29.73 4.91 -15.49
CA LEU A 158 30.71 3.82 -15.58
C LEU A 158 30.40 2.70 -14.60
N LYS A 159 30.05 3.04 -13.35
CA LYS A 159 29.61 2.06 -12.33
C LYS A 159 28.36 1.30 -12.77
N ALA A 160 27.38 1.99 -13.37
CA ALA A 160 26.15 1.35 -13.86
C ALA A 160 26.43 0.40 -15.04
N ILE A 161 27.28 0.80 -15.96
CA ILE A 161 27.69 -0.06 -17.11
C ILE A 161 28.48 -1.27 -16.60
N VAL A 162 29.48 -1.05 -15.75
CA VAL A 162 30.29 -2.13 -15.16
C VAL A 162 29.39 -3.11 -14.40
N ARG A 163 28.48 -2.60 -13.59
CA ARG A 163 27.50 -3.42 -12.86
C ARG A 163 26.61 -4.24 -13.80
N LYS A 164 26.13 -3.64 -14.88
CA LYS A 164 25.31 -4.31 -15.88
C LYS A 164 26.08 -5.43 -16.61
N VAL A 165 27.34 -5.18 -16.96
CA VAL A 165 28.20 -6.15 -17.64
C VAL A 165 28.59 -7.30 -16.70
N LEU A 166 28.97 -7.00 -15.48
CA LEU A 166 29.47 -8.00 -14.51
C LEU A 166 28.36 -8.80 -13.84
N LEU A 167 27.26 -8.12 -13.45
CA LEU A 167 26.16 -8.73 -12.69
C LEU A 167 24.98 -9.15 -13.57
N GLY A 168 24.94 -8.71 -14.81
CA GLY A 168 23.77 -8.84 -15.67
C GLY A 168 22.69 -7.81 -15.34
N SER A 169 21.60 -7.82 -16.06
CA SER A 169 20.44 -6.95 -15.81
C SER A 169 19.15 -7.74 -15.94
N PRO A 170 18.12 -7.42 -15.13
CA PRO A 170 16.81 -8.01 -15.26
C PRO A 170 16.23 -7.74 -16.66
N LYS A 171 15.57 -8.74 -17.23
CA LYS A 171 14.68 -8.52 -18.37
C LYS A 171 13.49 -7.71 -17.87
N ARG A 172 12.96 -6.87 -18.74
CA ARG A 172 11.71 -6.17 -18.48
C ARG A 172 10.56 -7.04 -18.93
N PHE A 173 9.55 -7.10 -18.12
CA PHE A 173 8.29 -7.74 -18.45
C PHE A 173 7.19 -6.67 -18.43
N SER A 174 6.25 -6.77 -19.37
CA SER A 174 4.94 -6.14 -19.26
C SER A 174 4.08 -6.98 -18.33
N PHE A 175 3.10 -6.35 -17.69
CA PHE A 175 2.05 -7.10 -17.04
C PHE A 175 1.01 -7.55 -18.06
N ASP A 176 0.43 -8.72 -17.82
CA ASP A 176 -0.65 -9.27 -18.63
C ASP A 176 -2.00 -8.72 -18.17
N ALA A 177 -2.12 -8.43 -16.88
CA ALA A 177 -3.31 -7.84 -16.31
C ALA A 177 -3.00 -6.92 -15.13
N ALA A 178 -3.91 -5.97 -14.88
CA ALA A 178 -3.96 -5.21 -13.64
C ALA A 178 -5.31 -5.44 -12.96
N VAL A 179 -5.29 -5.76 -11.67
CA VAL A 179 -6.49 -5.88 -10.86
C VAL A 179 -6.48 -4.79 -9.78
N LEU A 180 -7.47 -3.90 -9.83
CA LEU A 180 -7.52 -2.71 -9.01
C LEU A 180 -8.71 -2.77 -8.08
N THR A 181 -8.48 -2.50 -6.81
CA THR A 181 -9.53 -2.57 -5.79
C THR A 181 -10.48 -1.38 -5.82
N LEU A 182 -10.07 -0.27 -6.45
CA LEU A 182 -10.89 0.94 -6.58
C LEU A 182 -11.17 1.26 -8.04
N PRO A 183 -12.39 1.69 -8.38
CA PRO A 183 -12.76 2.11 -9.71
C PRO A 183 -12.29 3.56 -10.00
N ILE A 184 -10.99 3.79 -10.16
CA ILE A 184 -10.39 5.11 -10.46
C ILE A 184 -9.97 5.21 -11.93
N ASP A 185 -10.08 6.37 -12.55
CA ASP A 185 -9.78 6.59 -13.98
C ASP A 185 -8.29 6.48 -14.34
N TRP A 186 -8.00 5.60 -15.28
CA TRP A 186 -6.68 5.28 -15.77
C TRP A 186 -6.44 5.72 -17.21
N SER A 187 -7.41 6.47 -17.76
CA SER A 187 -7.26 7.01 -19.10
C SER A 187 -5.96 7.81 -19.18
N GLY A 188 -5.09 7.44 -20.12
CA GLY A 188 -3.77 8.06 -20.31
C GLY A 188 -2.62 7.43 -19.52
N SER A 189 -2.86 6.40 -18.69
CA SER A 189 -1.79 5.64 -18.04
C SER A 189 -1.28 4.50 -18.95
N TYR A 190 -0.06 3.99 -18.68
CA TYR A 190 0.46 2.80 -19.38
C TYR A 190 -0.41 1.55 -19.14
N LEU A 191 -1.23 1.55 -18.11
CA LEU A 191 -2.17 0.48 -17.80
C LEU A 191 -3.30 0.39 -18.82
N SER A 192 -3.49 1.42 -19.65
CA SER A 192 -4.41 1.36 -20.80
C SER A 192 -4.01 0.31 -21.84
N GLU A 193 -2.75 -0.13 -21.83
CA GLU A 193 -2.20 -1.13 -22.75
C GLU A 193 -2.36 -2.58 -22.26
N ILE A 194 -2.80 -2.78 -21.00
CA ILE A 194 -2.96 -4.10 -20.40
C ILE A 194 -4.41 -4.35 -20.00
N GLN A 195 -4.76 -5.62 -19.78
CA GLN A 195 -6.09 -5.97 -19.35
C GLN A 195 -6.35 -5.41 -17.94
N LEU A 196 -7.34 -4.53 -17.82
CA LEU A 196 -7.76 -3.95 -16.56
C LEU A 196 -8.99 -4.66 -16.02
N LEU A 197 -8.92 -5.12 -14.78
CA LEU A 197 -10.01 -5.76 -14.06
C LEU A 197 -10.28 -5.00 -12.76
N VAL A 198 -11.55 -4.69 -12.52
CA VAL A 198 -12.00 -4.08 -11.27
C VAL A 198 -13.02 -5.04 -10.65
N PRO A 199 -12.73 -5.65 -9.49
CA PRO A 199 -13.67 -6.53 -8.83
C PRO A 199 -14.90 -5.74 -8.38
N PRO A 200 -16.10 -6.36 -8.38
CA PRO A 200 -17.26 -5.74 -7.78
C PRO A 200 -17.00 -5.37 -6.32
N ARG A 201 -17.53 -4.22 -5.88
CA ARG A 201 -17.39 -3.76 -4.49
C ARG A 201 -17.74 -4.85 -3.48
N GLY A 202 -18.84 -5.58 -3.71
CA GLY A 202 -19.29 -6.64 -2.82
C GLY A 202 -18.29 -7.79 -2.70
N PHE A 203 -17.60 -8.16 -3.79
CA PHE A 203 -16.56 -9.17 -3.79
C PHE A 203 -15.35 -8.74 -2.94
N ALA A 204 -14.82 -7.56 -3.19
CA ALA A 204 -13.69 -7.03 -2.43
C ALA A 204 -14.03 -6.84 -0.94
N LEU A 205 -15.24 -6.35 -0.64
CA LEU A 205 -15.71 -6.17 0.73
C LEU A 205 -15.91 -7.51 1.46
N ALA A 206 -16.28 -8.58 0.76
CA ALA A 206 -16.37 -9.90 1.36
C ALA A 206 -15.00 -10.39 1.84
N ILE A 207 -13.96 -10.26 1.03
CA ILE A 207 -12.59 -10.62 1.41
C ILE A 207 -12.08 -9.77 2.56
N LEU A 208 -12.34 -8.45 2.55
CA LEU A 208 -12.02 -7.56 3.67
C LEU A 208 -12.68 -8.03 4.99
N LYS A 209 -13.95 -8.42 4.94
CA LYS A 209 -14.68 -8.97 6.10
C LYS A 209 -14.10 -10.30 6.58
N GLU A 210 -13.74 -11.18 5.67
CA GLU A 210 -13.10 -12.45 6.01
C GLU A 210 -11.73 -12.22 6.69
N CYS A 211 -10.91 -11.33 6.16
CA CYS A 211 -9.65 -10.92 6.79
C CYS A 211 -9.88 -10.34 8.19
N GLY A 212 -10.90 -9.49 8.36
CA GLY A 212 -11.27 -8.94 9.67
C GLY A 212 -11.78 -10.02 10.65
N ALA A 213 -12.50 -11.03 10.16
CA ALA A 213 -13.00 -12.13 10.98
C ALA A 213 -11.88 -13.02 11.55
N CYS A 214 -10.74 -13.14 10.86
CA CYS A 214 -9.57 -13.86 11.37
C CYS A 214 -8.92 -13.15 12.56
N LEU A 215 -9.23 -11.87 12.76
CA LEU A 215 -8.67 -11.02 13.82
C LEU A 215 -9.68 -10.88 15.00
N SER A 216 -10.07 -12.00 15.59
CA SER A 216 -11.14 -12.05 16.62
C SER A 216 -10.94 -11.09 17.78
N GLU A 217 -9.70 -10.87 18.21
CA GLU A 217 -9.37 -9.96 19.32
C GLU A 217 -9.42 -8.48 18.92
N LEU A 218 -9.37 -8.15 17.63
CA LEU A 218 -9.38 -6.76 17.15
C LEU A 218 -10.67 -6.04 17.55
N ASN A 219 -11.81 -6.69 17.43
CA ASN A 219 -13.10 -6.11 17.81
C ASN A 219 -13.17 -5.86 19.31
N SER A 220 -12.69 -6.79 20.14
CA SER A 220 -12.62 -6.61 21.59
C SER A 220 -11.68 -5.47 21.98
N TYR A 221 -10.55 -5.35 21.28
CA TYR A 221 -9.63 -4.23 21.47
C TYR A 221 -10.27 -2.90 21.08
N CYS A 222 -11.00 -2.84 19.96
CA CYS A 222 -11.75 -1.64 19.59
C CYS A 222 -12.81 -1.25 20.64
N GLN A 223 -13.53 -2.23 21.20
CA GLN A 223 -14.49 -1.97 22.25
C GLN A 223 -13.84 -1.34 23.51
N ILE A 224 -12.69 -1.87 23.92
CA ILE A 224 -11.92 -1.30 25.03
C ILE A 224 -11.49 0.14 24.73
N LEU A 225 -11.04 0.43 23.50
CA LEU A 225 -10.68 1.79 23.11
C LEU A 225 -11.88 2.75 23.14
N LEU A 226 -13.05 2.28 22.73
CA LEU A 226 -14.28 3.08 22.67
C LEU A 226 -14.98 3.25 23.99
N ASP A 227 -14.64 2.42 25.00
CA ASP A 227 -15.26 2.50 26.32
C ASP A 227 -14.94 3.85 27.00
N GLY A 228 -16.00 4.59 27.31
CA GLY A 228 -15.90 5.94 27.88
C GLY A 228 -15.40 7.03 26.92
N ALA A 229 -15.22 6.73 25.62
CA ALA A 229 -14.82 7.72 24.64
C ALA A 229 -15.93 8.77 24.40
N HIS A 230 -15.55 10.05 24.41
CA HIS A 230 -16.46 11.17 24.14
C HIS A 230 -16.14 11.78 22.78
N ASP A 231 -17.16 11.90 21.90
CA ASP A 231 -17.03 12.42 20.53
C ASP A 231 -15.73 11.94 19.84
N PRO A 232 -15.61 10.62 19.55
CA PRO A 232 -14.33 10.01 19.22
C PRO A 232 -13.85 10.33 17.81
N TYR A 233 -12.55 10.62 17.68
CA TYR A 233 -11.84 10.84 16.43
C TYR A 233 -10.69 9.85 16.27
N VAL A 234 -10.51 9.35 15.07
CA VAL A 234 -9.29 8.62 14.67
C VAL A 234 -8.46 9.50 13.76
N ILE A 235 -7.24 9.79 14.15
CA ILE A 235 -6.26 10.50 13.32
C ILE A 235 -5.33 9.46 12.69
N LEU A 236 -5.41 9.35 11.36
CA LEU A 236 -4.55 8.48 10.59
C LEU A 236 -3.26 9.20 10.25
N LEU A 237 -2.17 8.76 10.85
CA LEU A 237 -0.87 9.33 10.59
C LEU A 237 -0.26 8.74 9.31
N SER A 238 0.40 9.59 8.55
CA SER A 238 1.20 9.22 7.38
C SER A 238 2.70 9.21 7.75
N THR A 239 3.55 8.84 6.82
CA THR A 239 5.01 8.85 6.97
C THR A 239 5.61 10.01 6.15
N LEU A 240 5.23 11.25 6.50
CA LEU A 240 5.59 12.42 5.67
C LEU A 240 7.07 12.74 5.76
N SER A 241 7.66 12.68 6.94
CA SER A 241 9.10 12.89 7.15
C SER A 241 9.93 11.74 6.58
N ASP A 242 9.52 10.49 6.78
CA ASP A 242 10.20 9.32 6.21
C ASP A 242 10.18 9.36 4.68
N SER A 243 9.10 9.90 4.10
CA SER A 243 8.97 10.13 2.66
C SER A 243 9.74 11.36 2.17
N GLN A 244 10.51 12.01 3.04
CA GLN A 244 11.30 13.22 2.75
C GLN A 244 10.46 14.37 2.15
N LEU A 245 9.24 14.50 2.62
CA LEU A 245 8.37 15.62 2.26
C LEU A 245 8.59 16.83 3.16
N MET A 246 8.91 16.58 4.43
CA MET A 246 9.17 17.59 5.47
C MET A 246 10.13 17.04 6.54
N SER A 247 10.51 17.85 7.52
CA SER A 247 11.21 17.37 8.70
C SER A 247 10.26 16.68 9.69
N SER A 248 10.79 15.87 10.60
CA SER A 248 9.96 15.25 11.66
C SER A 248 9.33 16.31 12.57
N GLU A 249 10.00 17.43 12.80
CA GLU A 249 9.49 18.54 13.61
C GLU A 249 8.33 19.25 12.89
N ASP A 250 8.46 19.52 11.60
CA ASP A 250 7.37 20.08 10.78
C ASP A 250 6.18 19.13 10.69
N GLU A 251 6.43 17.81 10.66
CA GLU A 251 5.37 16.81 10.67
C GLU A 251 4.58 16.83 11.99
N ILE A 252 5.27 16.93 13.12
CA ILE A 252 4.63 17.06 14.43
C ILE A 252 3.81 18.35 14.50
N ASP A 253 4.37 19.49 14.09
CA ASP A 253 3.69 20.78 14.08
C ASP A 253 2.46 20.79 13.17
N LEU A 254 2.57 20.15 12.01
CA LEU A 254 1.44 19.96 11.09
C LEU A 254 0.31 19.19 11.77
N TYR A 255 0.59 18.02 12.38
CA TYR A 255 -0.44 17.24 13.06
C TYR A 255 -1.08 18.01 14.23
N VAL A 256 -0.28 18.68 15.04
CA VAL A 256 -0.78 19.55 16.13
C VAL A 256 -1.74 20.62 15.59
N SER A 257 -1.32 21.32 14.52
CA SER A 257 -2.16 22.35 13.88
C SER A 257 -3.46 21.77 13.33
N LEU A 258 -3.38 20.66 12.61
CA LEU A 258 -4.56 20.03 11.99
C LEU A 258 -5.54 19.47 13.04
N ILE A 259 -5.05 18.86 14.11
CA ILE A 259 -5.91 18.37 15.19
C ILE A 259 -6.65 19.54 15.83
N ARG A 260 -5.96 20.64 16.18
CA ARG A 260 -6.59 21.82 16.78
C ARG A 260 -7.62 22.49 15.87
N GLN A 261 -7.41 22.44 14.55
CA GLN A 261 -8.36 23.00 13.57
C GLN A 261 -9.58 22.11 13.34
N THR A 262 -9.45 20.80 13.52
CA THR A 262 -10.45 19.83 13.05
C THR A 262 -11.23 19.18 14.18
N VAL A 263 -10.58 18.95 15.33
CA VAL A 263 -11.13 18.19 16.45
C VAL A 263 -11.59 19.15 17.56
N PRO A 264 -12.85 19.09 18.03
CA PRO A 264 -13.32 19.86 19.15
C PRO A 264 -12.53 19.53 20.43
N ARG A 265 -12.27 20.56 21.26
CA ARG A 265 -11.63 20.33 22.56
C ARG A 265 -12.48 19.42 23.44
N GLY A 266 -11.85 18.56 24.20
CA GLY A 266 -12.50 17.57 25.05
C GLY A 266 -12.91 16.28 24.36
N SER A 267 -12.76 16.19 23.03
CA SER A 267 -12.97 14.93 22.30
C SER A 267 -11.90 13.88 22.65
N THR A 268 -12.26 12.60 22.50
CA THR A 268 -11.31 11.50 22.57
C THR A 268 -10.63 11.35 21.20
N VAL A 269 -9.30 11.32 21.20
CA VAL A 269 -8.49 11.25 19.99
C VAL A 269 -7.66 9.96 19.98
N PHE A 270 -7.98 9.07 19.07
CA PHE A 270 -7.20 7.87 18.79
C PHE A 270 -6.15 8.18 17.73
N LEU A 271 -4.88 8.06 18.08
CA LEU A 271 -3.79 8.21 17.13
C LEU A 271 -3.41 6.84 16.56
N LYS A 272 -3.67 6.64 15.28
CA LYS A 272 -3.31 5.41 14.57
C LYS A 272 -2.07 5.62 13.71
N PRO A 273 -0.96 4.93 14.01
CA PRO A 273 0.25 5.03 13.20
C PRO A 273 0.03 4.47 11.79
N HIS A 274 0.80 4.99 10.84
CA HIS A 274 0.95 4.32 9.56
C HIS A 274 1.58 2.94 9.77
N PRO A 275 1.18 1.88 9.05
CA PRO A 275 1.75 0.54 9.22
C PRO A 275 3.28 0.47 9.15
N ARG A 276 3.92 1.37 8.41
CA ARG A 276 5.38 1.48 8.28
C ARG A 276 6.00 2.60 9.11
N GLY A 277 5.20 3.41 9.81
CA GLY A 277 5.67 4.59 10.55
C GLY A 277 6.26 4.26 11.91
N GLU A 278 7.12 5.13 12.38
CA GLU A 278 7.66 5.10 13.74
C GLU A 278 6.70 5.72 14.75
N ILE A 279 6.76 5.24 15.99
CA ILE A 279 5.89 5.71 17.09
C ILE A 279 6.32 7.09 17.61
N ASN A 280 7.54 7.54 17.32
CA ASN A 280 8.12 8.77 17.86
C ASN A 280 7.30 10.04 17.57
N VAL A 281 6.75 10.16 16.36
CA VAL A 281 5.91 11.30 15.96
C VAL A 281 4.64 11.35 16.83
N LEU A 282 3.99 10.20 17.05
CA LEU A 282 2.80 10.06 17.89
C LEU A 282 3.02 10.60 19.30
N THR A 283 4.07 10.10 19.95
CA THR A 283 4.41 10.49 21.32
C THR A 283 4.67 11.99 21.43
N SER A 284 5.30 12.57 20.40
CA SER A 284 5.61 14.00 20.36
C SER A 284 4.35 14.86 20.15
N VAL A 285 3.44 14.44 19.28
CA VAL A 285 2.14 15.10 19.10
C VAL A 285 1.36 15.12 20.42
N MET A 286 1.23 13.96 21.07
CA MET A 286 0.56 13.86 22.37
C MET A 286 1.16 14.79 23.43
N LYS A 287 2.49 14.86 23.54
CA LYS A 287 3.17 15.74 24.49
C LYS A 287 2.84 17.22 24.28
N ARG A 288 2.63 17.65 23.02
CA ARG A 288 2.38 19.06 22.69
C ARG A 288 0.94 19.53 22.94
N ILE A 289 -0.03 18.63 22.84
CA ILE A 289 -1.46 18.99 22.98
C ILE A 289 -2.22 18.11 23.98
N GLY A 290 -1.51 17.35 24.82
CA GLY A 290 -2.09 16.32 25.68
C GLY A 290 -3.06 16.81 26.75
N SER A 291 -3.05 18.11 27.12
CA SER A 291 -4.02 18.67 28.06
C SER A 291 -5.32 19.16 27.39
N GLU A 292 -5.35 19.23 26.08
CA GLU A 292 -6.50 19.75 25.32
C GLU A 292 -7.51 18.64 24.94
N TYR A 293 -7.06 17.38 24.92
CA TYR A 293 -7.81 16.22 24.43
C TYR A 293 -7.55 14.98 25.28
N SER A 294 -8.49 14.02 25.26
CA SER A 294 -8.25 12.68 25.78
C SER A 294 -7.58 11.82 24.70
N PHE A 295 -6.27 11.62 24.81
CA PHE A 295 -5.50 10.86 23.81
C PHE A 295 -5.37 9.39 24.17
N GLN A 296 -5.52 8.54 23.16
CA GLN A 296 -5.14 7.13 23.20
C GLN A 296 -4.34 6.78 21.94
N VAL A 297 -3.20 6.12 22.12
CA VAL A 297 -2.39 5.61 21.01
C VAL A 297 -2.77 4.18 20.70
N ILE A 298 -2.98 3.90 19.42
CA ILE A 298 -3.15 2.52 18.95
C ILE A 298 -1.75 1.92 18.75
N ASP A 299 -1.14 1.45 19.82
CA ASP A 299 0.25 0.96 19.86
C ASP A 299 0.37 -0.54 20.14
N ASP A 300 -0.73 -1.25 20.38
CA ASP A 300 -0.69 -2.71 20.51
C ASP A 300 -0.02 -3.32 19.27
N SER A 301 1.12 -3.98 19.49
CA SER A 301 1.97 -4.50 18.40
C SER A 301 1.24 -5.48 17.48
N ARG A 302 0.22 -6.17 17.99
CA ARG A 302 -0.61 -7.12 17.24
C ARG A 302 -1.49 -6.42 16.20
N PHE A 303 -1.92 -5.19 16.47
CA PHE A 303 -2.95 -4.51 15.69
C PHE A 303 -2.48 -3.20 15.06
N SER A 304 -1.52 -2.50 15.65
CA SER A 304 -1.08 -1.17 15.19
C SER A 304 -0.63 -1.15 13.73
N ARG A 305 -0.13 -2.28 13.22
CA ARG A 305 0.33 -2.45 11.83
C ARG A 305 -0.78 -2.84 10.85
N LEU A 306 -1.97 -3.17 11.35
CA LEU A 306 -3.10 -3.49 10.48
C LEU A 306 -3.63 -2.22 9.78
N PRO A 307 -4.05 -2.32 8.51
CA PRO A 307 -4.67 -1.19 7.81
C PRO A 307 -6.00 -0.83 8.45
N ILE A 308 -6.36 0.46 8.40
CA ILE A 308 -7.59 0.98 9.02
C ILE A 308 -8.85 0.31 8.46
N GLU A 309 -8.81 -0.19 7.25
CA GLU A 309 -9.91 -0.86 6.56
C GLU A 309 -10.42 -2.10 7.31
N LEU A 310 -9.63 -2.66 8.23
CA LEU A 310 -10.01 -3.79 9.07
C LEU A 310 -10.64 -3.39 10.41
N TRP A 311 -10.57 -2.12 10.78
CA TRP A 311 -11.01 -1.59 12.08
C TRP A 311 -12.47 -1.15 12.07
N ARG A 312 -13.34 -2.09 11.72
CA ARG A 312 -14.74 -1.81 11.43
C ARG A 312 -15.43 -0.99 12.52
N LEU A 313 -15.29 -1.35 13.79
CA LEU A 313 -15.90 -0.61 14.88
C LEU A 313 -15.42 0.83 14.99
N LEU A 314 -14.10 1.08 14.83
CA LEU A 314 -13.60 2.45 14.81
C LEU A 314 -14.08 3.22 13.58
N ILE A 315 -14.21 2.55 12.42
CA ILE A 315 -14.76 3.19 11.21
C ILE A 315 -16.22 3.61 11.44
N GLU A 316 -17.02 2.75 12.06
CA GLU A 316 -18.44 3.01 12.32
C GLU A 316 -18.63 4.12 13.36
N GLU A 317 -17.93 4.06 14.49
CA GLU A 317 -18.18 4.89 15.67
C GLU A 317 -17.40 6.22 15.70
N CYS A 318 -16.25 6.30 15.04
CA CYS A 318 -15.39 7.48 15.12
C CYS A 318 -15.50 8.37 13.86
N ARG A 319 -15.24 9.67 14.02
CA ARG A 319 -14.89 10.54 12.89
C ARG A 319 -13.44 10.29 12.51
N ILE A 320 -13.17 10.17 11.21
CA ILE A 320 -11.83 9.83 10.73
C ILE A 320 -11.20 11.04 10.06
N VAL A 321 -9.99 11.36 10.47
CA VAL A 321 -9.15 12.42 9.90
C VAL A 321 -7.93 11.77 9.28
N ALA A 322 -7.68 12.05 8.01
CA ALA A 322 -6.52 11.54 7.29
C ALA A 322 -5.72 12.69 6.67
N VAL A 323 -4.40 12.60 6.79
CA VAL A 323 -3.49 13.59 6.22
C VAL A 323 -2.68 12.94 5.12
N TYR A 324 -2.95 13.34 3.86
CA TYR A 324 -2.24 12.86 2.68
C TYR A 324 -2.20 11.31 2.56
N SER A 325 -3.36 10.68 2.73
CA SER A 325 -3.48 9.21 2.71
C SER A 325 -4.57 8.75 1.73
N THR A 326 -4.26 7.70 0.98
CA THR A 326 -5.20 7.06 0.04
C THR A 326 -6.27 6.21 0.73
N CYS A 327 -6.12 5.94 2.03
CA CYS A 327 -7.12 5.20 2.80
C CYS A 327 -8.51 5.88 2.80
N CYS A 328 -8.57 7.22 2.60
CA CYS A 328 -9.83 7.94 2.47
C CYS A 328 -10.69 7.42 1.31
N LEU A 329 -10.06 6.99 0.22
CA LEU A 329 -10.73 6.41 -0.94
C LEU A 329 -11.31 5.04 -0.60
N ASN A 330 -10.52 4.18 0.05
CA ASN A 330 -10.97 2.86 0.50
C ASN A 330 -12.12 2.97 1.49
N LEU A 331 -12.00 3.83 2.50
CA LEU A 331 -13.03 4.02 3.52
C LEU A 331 -14.34 4.54 2.93
N ASN A 332 -14.26 5.49 2.00
CA ASN A 332 -15.44 5.97 1.30
C ASN A 332 -16.07 4.89 0.41
N TYR A 333 -15.24 4.24 -0.42
CA TYR A 333 -15.71 3.24 -1.38
C TYR A 333 -16.29 2.00 -0.70
N PHE A 334 -15.58 1.40 0.26
CA PHE A 334 -16.01 0.15 0.88
C PHE A 334 -17.06 0.36 1.97
N TYR A 335 -16.96 1.42 2.76
CA TYR A 335 -17.78 1.62 3.96
C TYR A 335 -18.76 2.80 3.84
N GLY A 336 -18.68 3.61 2.77
CA GLY A 336 -19.44 4.86 2.67
C GLY A 336 -19.02 5.89 3.74
N LYS A 337 -17.84 5.71 4.35
CA LYS A 337 -17.37 6.57 5.44
C LYS A 337 -16.82 7.87 4.90
N GLU A 338 -17.33 8.96 5.39
CA GLU A 338 -16.78 10.27 5.13
C GLU A 338 -15.50 10.47 5.94
N VAL A 339 -14.41 10.86 5.26
CA VAL A 339 -13.10 11.10 5.87
C VAL A 339 -12.80 12.59 5.77
N ILE A 340 -12.41 13.19 6.89
CA ILE A 340 -12.00 14.59 6.96
C ILE A 340 -10.58 14.69 6.44
N LEU A 341 -10.37 15.52 5.39
CA LEU A 341 -9.07 15.78 4.77
C LEU A 341 -8.67 17.24 5.05
N PRO A 342 -8.02 17.53 6.18
CA PRO A 342 -7.78 18.91 6.62
C PRO A 342 -6.60 19.58 5.91
N LEU A 343 -5.78 18.81 5.16
CA LEU A 343 -4.61 19.33 4.49
C LEU A 343 -5.02 20.29 3.36
N ASN A 344 -4.57 21.52 3.46
CA ASN A 344 -4.82 22.57 2.47
C ASN A 344 -3.51 23.17 1.93
N GLU A 345 -3.59 24.02 0.92
CA GLU A 345 -2.42 24.60 0.27
C GLU A 345 -1.57 25.46 1.23
N SER A 346 -2.18 26.15 2.20
CA SER A 346 -1.48 26.94 3.20
C SER A 346 -0.60 26.06 4.08
N ASN A 347 -1.16 24.95 4.61
CA ASN A 347 -0.40 23.98 5.40
C ASN A 347 0.74 23.36 4.58
N ILE A 348 0.47 23.01 3.31
CA ILE A 348 1.49 22.44 2.42
C ILE A 348 2.65 23.42 2.24
N ARG A 349 2.35 24.71 1.96
CA ARG A 349 3.40 25.72 1.79
C ARG A 349 4.20 26.01 3.06
N GLN A 350 3.56 25.87 4.22
CA GLN A 350 4.18 26.13 5.52
C GLN A 350 5.15 25.02 5.95
N TYR A 351 4.76 23.75 5.78
CA TYR A 351 5.46 22.61 6.40
C TYR A 351 6.23 21.74 5.41
N VAL A 352 5.84 21.73 4.12
CA VAL A 352 6.47 20.86 3.10
C VAL A 352 7.72 21.55 2.53
N TYR A 353 8.77 20.78 2.32
CA TYR A 353 9.99 21.30 1.67
C TYR A 353 9.68 21.97 0.32
N PRO A 354 10.26 23.13 0.01
CA PRO A 354 9.94 23.91 -1.19
C PRO A 354 9.98 23.08 -2.49
N LYS A 355 10.96 22.18 -2.61
CA LYS A 355 11.12 21.30 -3.79
C LYS A 355 10.01 20.25 -3.94
N ARG A 356 9.21 20.02 -2.89
CA ARG A 356 8.15 19.01 -2.85
C ARG A 356 6.74 19.61 -2.91
N ILE A 357 6.58 20.90 -2.71
CA ILE A 357 5.26 21.57 -2.64
C ILE A 357 4.39 21.22 -3.85
N ALA A 358 4.92 21.40 -5.06
CA ALA A 358 4.14 21.14 -6.28
C ALA A 358 3.64 19.69 -6.37
N SER A 359 4.48 18.73 -5.97
CA SER A 359 4.13 17.30 -5.95
C SER A 359 3.02 17.01 -4.92
N VAL A 360 3.14 17.58 -3.71
CA VAL A 360 2.17 17.34 -2.63
C VAL A 360 0.83 18.03 -2.94
N VAL A 361 0.84 19.26 -3.47
CA VAL A 361 -0.38 19.96 -3.92
C VAL A 361 -1.09 19.13 -4.99
N LYS A 362 -0.36 18.67 -6.01
CA LYS A 362 -0.92 17.81 -7.06
C LYS A 362 -1.52 16.52 -6.48
N GLY A 363 -0.79 15.82 -5.62
CA GLY A 363 -1.26 14.57 -5.01
C GLY A 363 -2.50 14.78 -4.13
N ASN A 364 -2.54 15.88 -3.35
CA ASN A 364 -3.71 16.22 -2.54
C ASN A 364 -4.95 16.55 -3.40
N ALA A 365 -4.76 17.30 -4.48
CA ALA A 365 -5.84 17.60 -5.44
C ALA A 365 -6.36 16.32 -6.11
N MET A 366 -5.47 15.39 -6.50
CA MET A 366 -5.86 14.09 -7.06
C MET A 366 -6.66 13.24 -6.06
N ASN A 367 -6.30 13.24 -4.78
CA ASN A 367 -7.07 12.55 -3.74
C ASN A 367 -8.49 13.09 -3.64
N LEU A 368 -8.65 14.41 -3.59
CA LEU A 368 -9.94 15.07 -3.50
C LEU A 368 -10.80 14.82 -4.75
N GLU A 369 -10.20 14.93 -5.93
CA GLU A 369 -10.89 14.66 -7.19
C GLU A 369 -11.35 13.20 -7.28
N SER A 370 -10.47 12.25 -6.93
CA SER A 370 -10.80 10.83 -6.93
C SER A 370 -11.92 10.51 -5.94
N LEU A 371 -11.91 11.14 -4.75
CA LEU A 371 -12.96 10.98 -3.75
C LEU A 371 -14.32 11.48 -4.27
N ASN A 372 -14.34 12.63 -4.94
CA ASN A 372 -15.56 13.17 -5.54
C ASN A 372 -16.10 12.23 -6.64
N ARG A 373 -15.24 11.74 -7.51
CA ARG A 373 -15.64 10.77 -8.55
C ARG A 373 -16.18 9.47 -7.97
N LEU A 374 -15.60 8.95 -6.89
CA LEU A 374 -16.11 7.75 -6.22
C LEU A 374 -17.50 7.97 -5.60
N LYS A 375 -17.81 9.17 -5.11
CA LYS A 375 -19.13 9.53 -4.59
C LYS A 375 -20.21 9.58 -5.69
N GLU A 376 -19.84 9.98 -6.89
CA GLU A 376 -20.71 10.09 -8.05
C GLU A 376 -20.87 8.77 -8.84
N TRP A 377 -20.08 7.75 -8.50
CA TRP A 377 -20.08 6.50 -9.25
C TRP A 377 -21.37 5.70 -9.03
N ASP A 378 -22.07 5.39 -10.12
CA ASP A 378 -23.36 4.69 -10.13
C ASP A 378 -23.31 3.18 -9.91
N GLY A 379 -22.10 2.62 -9.78
CA GLY A 379 -21.87 1.18 -9.58
C GLY A 379 -22.05 0.33 -10.83
N LYS A 380 -22.40 0.90 -11.97
CA LYS A 380 -22.82 0.14 -13.18
C LYS A 380 -21.86 0.24 -14.34
N SER A 381 -21.14 1.32 -14.46
CA SER A 381 -20.18 1.48 -15.55
C SER A 381 -18.90 0.73 -15.23
N PRO A 382 -18.37 -0.08 -16.16
CA PRO A 382 -16.93 -0.34 -16.11
C PRO A 382 -16.30 1.03 -16.25
N VAL A 383 -15.82 1.56 -15.18
CA VAL A 383 -15.34 2.93 -15.05
C VAL A 383 -14.21 3.23 -16.04
N TRP A 384 -13.80 2.20 -16.80
CA TRP A 384 -12.58 2.22 -17.58
C TRP A 384 -12.80 1.58 -18.94
N ARG A 385 -13.10 2.42 -19.89
CA ARG A 385 -12.65 2.17 -21.26
C ARG A 385 -11.27 2.84 -21.36
N ALA A 386 -10.23 2.04 -21.65
CA ALA A 386 -9.12 2.58 -22.38
C ALA A 386 -9.72 3.49 -23.46
N ALA A 387 -9.36 4.74 -23.50
CA ALA A 387 -9.58 5.52 -24.69
C ALA A 387 -8.71 4.87 -25.78
N ALA A 388 -9.24 3.80 -26.38
CA ALA A 388 -8.93 3.48 -27.74
C ALA A 388 -9.62 4.60 -28.51
N ASP A 389 -8.86 5.66 -28.76
CA ASP A 389 -9.02 6.47 -29.97
C ASP A 389 -8.29 7.78 -29.78
N GLY A 390 -7.19 7.88 -30.48
CA GLY A 390 -6.71 9.14 -30.96
C GLY A 390 -5.70 9.90 -30.08
N LEU A 391 -4.45 9.52 -30.18
CA LEU A 391 -3.36 10.47 -30.47
C LEU A 391 -2.29 9.77 -31.29
#